data_9b4249751621e85608b99186029b4859
#
_entry.id   9b4249751621e85608b99186029b4859
#
_cell.length_a   1.000
_cell.length_b   1.000
_cell.length_c   1.000
_cell.angle_alpha   90.00
_cell.angle_beta   90.00
_cell.angle_gamma   90.00
#
_symmetry.space_group_name_H-M   'P 1'
#
loop_
_entity.id
_entity.type
_entity.pdbx_description
1 polymer ?
#
loop_
_entity_poly.entity_id
_entity_poly.type
_entity_poly.pdbx_seq_one_letter_code
_entity_poly.pdbx_strand_id
1 'polypeptide(L)'
;MTLHSLPLFVRLAGRPVILLGEGEAADAKRRLLERAGAIIVGEDAAASLAIVAIDDEGEALAAVARLKARGLLVNAVDRPEHCDFTTPAIIDRAPVLIAIGTGGVSAGLAAALRQRLEALLPAGLGLLAERLQAARPGLRRRYPDGGERRRALGAAMAAGAPLDPLAGDADVERWLSDDQAREAGSVRIVLTSVDPDDLTLRQARSLANADRVLHHPGVPVAILDRARADAVRQVWAPGLSFEPGLTVEVTMA
;
A
#
# COMPACT_ATOMS: atom_id res chain seq x y z
N MET A 1 -7.43 -17.44 -5.84
CA MET A 1 -5.95 -17.37 -5.91
C MET A 1 -5.39 -17.29 -4.50
N THR A 2 -4.32 -18.02 -4.18
CA THR A 2 -3.62 -17.91 -2.90
C THR A 2 -2.46 -16.92 -3.04
N LEU A 3 -2.24 -16.07 -2.02
CA LEU A 3 -1.08 -15.20 -1.97
C LEU A 3 0.19 -16.04 -1.82
N HIS A 4 1.25 -15.69 -2.55
CA HIS A 4 2.56 -16.32 -2.40
C HIS A 4 3.15 -16.10 -0.99
N SER A 5 2.98 -14.91 -0.44
CA SER A 5 3.44 -14.53 0.88
C SER A 5 2.59 -13.40 1.45
N LEU A 6 2.55 -13.30 2.78
CA LEU A 6 1.87 -12.21 3.48
C LEU A 6 2.83 -11.04 3.67
N PRO A 7 2.59 -9.85 3.07
CA PRO A 7 3.42 -8.68 3.31
C PRO A 7 3.19 -8.11 4.71
N LEU A 8 4.27 -7.95 5.47
CA LEU A 8 4.26 -7.39 6.82
C LEU A 8 5.32 -6.29 6.96
N PHE A 9 5.02 -5.25 7.75
CA PHE A 9 5.98 -4.25 8.19
C PHE A 9 6.39 -4.55 9.64
N VAL A 10 7.64 -4.95 9.85
CA VAL A 10 8.18 -5.28 11.17
C VAL A 10 8.89 -4.07 11.76
N ARG A 11 8.53 -3.68 12.98
CA ARG A 11 9.21 -2.62 13.72
C ARG A 11 10.43 -3.21 14.41
N LEU A 12 11.63 -2.77 13.99
CA LEU A 12 12.91 -3.27 14.49
C LEU A 12 13.61 -2.31 15.45
N ALA A 13 13.11 -1.11 15.64
CA ALA A 13 13.74 -0.12 16.52
C ALA A 13 13.98 -0.69 17.93
N GLY A 14 15.26 -0.77 18.33
CA GLY A 14 15.72 -1.33 19.61
C GLY A 14 15.60 -2.86 19.73
N ARG A 15 15.25 -3.58 18.66
CA ARG A 15 15.14 -5.04 18.69
C ARG A 15 16.41 -5.73 18.18
N PRO A 16 16.86 -6.81 18.84
CA PRO A 16 18.00 -7.59 18.37
C PRO A 16 17.63 -8.36 17.09
N VAL A 17 18.55 -8.31 16.11
CA VAL A 17 18.50 -9.10 14.87
C VAL A 17 19.88 -9.72 14.67
N ILE A 18 19.93 -11.02 14.47
CA ILE A 18 21.15 -11.74 14.17
C ILE A 18 21.54 -11.47 12.71
N LEU A 19 22.80 -11.07 12.49
CA LEU A 19 23.40 -10.98 11.17
C LEU A 19 24.68 -11.78 11.15
N LEU A 20 24.71 -12.85 10.30
CA LEU A 20 25.86 -13.69 10.09
C LEU A 20 26.42 -13.51 8.68
N GLY A 21 27.74 -13.50 8.58
CA GLY A 21 28.49 -13.31 7.35
C GLY A 21 29.19 -11.97 7.26
N GLU A 22 30.04 -11.83 6.27
CA GLU A 22 30.87 -10.67 5.97
C GLU A 22 30.78 -10.33 4.50
N GLY A 23 31.42 -9.21 4.08
CA GLY A 23 31.47 -8.76 2.70
C GLY A 23 30.26 -7.95 2.27
N GLU A 24 30.15 -7.69 0.96
CA GLU A 24 29.20 -6.72 0.39
C GLU A 24 27.74 -7.04 0.70
N ALA A 25 27.37 -8.33 0.63
CA ALA A 25 26.00 -8.78 0.91
C ALA A 25 25.62 -8.54 2.38
N ALA A 26 26.50 -8.90 3.32
CA ALA A 26 26.30 -8.67 4.75
C ALA A 26 26.23 -7.17 5.06
N ASP A 27 27.11 -6.37 4.46
CA ASP A 27 27.14 -4.90 4.65
C ASP A 27 25.86 -4.23 4.12
N ALA A 28 25.32 -4.69 3.00
CA ALA A 28 24.05 -4.20 2.48
C ALA A 28 22.90 -4.48 3.47
N LYS A 29 22.88 -5.67 4.08
CA LYS A 29 21.88 -6.04 5.11
C LYS A 29 22.10 -5.28 6.40
N ARG A 30 23.35 -5.07 6.80
CA ARG A 30 23.71 -4.25 7.97
C ARG A 30 23.15 -2.83 7.84
N ARG A 31 23.42 -2.15 6.74
CA ARG A 31 22.89 -0.80 6.47
C ARG A 31 21.36 -0.75 6.51
N LEU A 32 20.68 -1.79 5.99
CA LEU A 32 19.22 -1.87 6.04
C LEU A 32 18.69 -2.01 7.47
N LEU A 33 19.29 -2.89 8.25
CA LEU A 33 18.93 -3.14 9.65
C LEU A 33 19.17 -1.92 10.53
N GLU A 34 20.31 -1.25 10.35
CA GLU A 34 20.66 -0.01 11.06
C GLU A 34 19.66 1.12 10.73
N ARG A 35 19.30 1.30 9.46
CA ARG A 35 18.22 2.24 9.05
C ARG A 35 16.88 1.92 9.73
N ALA A 36 16.58 0.65 9.93
CA ALA A 36 15.37 0.21 10.62
C ALA A 36 15.47 0.32 12.16
N GLY A 37 16.62 0.76 12.69
CA GLY A 37 16.90 0.91 14.12
C GLY A 37 17.09 -0.41 14.85
N ALA A 38 17.41 -1.50 14.16
CA ALA A 38 17.72 -2.80 14.76
C ALA A 38 19.05 -2.76 15.52
N ILE A 39 19.16 -3.57 16.57
CA ILE A 39 20.43 -3.87 17.26
C ILE A 39 20.99 -5.14 16.61
N ILE A 40 22.08 -5.00 15.87
CA ILE A 40 22.73 -6.16 15.24
C ILE A 40 23.51 -6.92 16.29
N VAL A 41 23.26 -8.24 16.36
CA VAL A 41 23.85 -9.14 17.35
C VAL A 41 24.40 -10.40 16.70
N GLY A 42 25.28 -11.10 17.43
CA GLY A 42 25.83 -12.38 17.02
C GLY A 42 24.88 -13.55 17.22
N GLU A 43 25.30 -14.75 16.75
CA GLU A 43 24.47 -15.95 16.70
C GLU A 43 23.86 -16.34 18.06
N ASP A 44 24.62 -16.22 19.16
CA ASP A 44 24.20 -16.69 20.47
C ASP A 44 23.16 -15.82 21.16
N ALA A 45 22.91 -14.62 20.64
CA ALA A 45 21.98 -13.68 21.22
C ALA A 45 20.52 -14.12 21.08
N ALA A 46 19.69 -13.69 22.04
CA ALA A 46 18.24 -13.86 21.93
C ALA A 46 17.69 -12.88 20.88
N ALA A 47 17.08 -13.42 19.83
CA ALA A 47 16.46 -12.67 18.74
C ALA A 47 15.25 -13.44 18.19
N SER A 48 14.44 -12.77 17.36
CA SER A 48 13.32 -13.42 16.63
C SER A 48 13.58 -13.51 15.13
N LEU A 49 14.50 -12.69 14.63
CA LEU A 49 14.86 -12.62 13.21
C LEU A 49 16.36 -12.81 13.06
N ALA A 50 16.73 -13.48 11.97
CA ALA A 50 18.12 -13.64 11.58
C ALA A 50 18.30 -13.45 10.07
N ILE A 51 19.44 -12.89 9.68
CA ILE A 51 19.90 -12.80 8.30
C ILE A 51 21.22 -13.54 8.21
N VAL A 52 21.31 -14.48 7.27
CA VAL A 52 22.51 -15.26 6.95
C VAL A 52 23.02 -14.82 5.59
N ALA A 53 24.15 -14.12 5.58
CA ALA A 53 24.86 -13.62 4.41
C ALA A 53 26.27 -14.22 4.34
N ILE A 54 26.36 -15.54 4.52
CA ILE A 54 27.59 -16.34 4.45
C ILE A 54 27.74 -16.84 3.03
N ASP A 55 28.93 -16.64 2.42
CA ASP A 55 29.18 -17.03 1.04
C ASP A 55 29.29 -18.54 0.87
N ASP A 56 29.99 -19.25 1.78
CA ASP A 56 30.09 -20.70 1.75
C ASP A 56 28.72 -21.36 1.97
N GLU A 57 28.32 -22.19 1.02
CA GLU A 57 27.00 -22.81 1.01
C GLU A 57 26.79 -23.75 2.20
N GLY A 58 27.78 -24.57 2.52
CA GLY A 58 27.69 -25.55 3.61
C GLY A 58 27.57 -24.87 4.97
N GLU A 59 28.37 -23.83 5.19
CA GLU A 59 28.33 -23.03 6.41
C GLU A 59 27.00 -22.24 6.53
N ALA A 60 26.54 -21.64 5.41
CA ALA A 60 25.27 -20.92 5.37
C ALA A 60 24.10 -21.84 5.73
N LEU A 61 24.00 -23.02 5.12
CA LEU A 61 22.92 -23.97 5.39
C LEU A 61 22.97 -24.50 6.82
N ALA A 62 24.18 -24.78 7.36
CA ALA A 62 24.33 -25.16 8.75
C ALA A 62 23.88 -24.06 9.71
N ALA A 63 24.21 -22.79 9.44
CA ALA A 63 23.74 -21.65 10.21
C ALA A 63 22.23 -21.49 10.16
N VAL A 64 21.63 -21.59 8.97
CA VAL A 64 20.17 -21.56 8.78
C VAL A 64 19.48 -22.63 9.62
N ALA A 65 19.99 -23.87 9.58
CA ALA A 65 19.43 -24.99 10.33
C ALA A 65 19.49 -24.75 11.85
N ARG A 66 20.61 -24.25 12.37
CA ARG A 66 20.77 -23.92 13.80
C ARG A 66 19.81 -22.82 14.24
N LEU A 67 19.68 -21.76 13.43
CA LEU A 67 18.80 -20.62 13.75
C LEU A 67 17.32 -21.03 13.72
N LYS A 68 16.90 -21.78 12.69
CA LYS A 68 15.53 -22.32 12.59
C LYS A 68 15.20 -23.28 13.73
N ALA A 69 16.15 -24.13 14.15
CA ALA A 69 15.95 -25.02 15.30
C ALA A 69 15.69 -24.25 16.61
N ARG A 70 16.17 -23.00 16.72
CA ARG A 70 15.89 -22.09 17.82
C ARG A 70 14.56 -21.31 17.67
N GLY A 71 13.80 -21.55 16.59
CA GLY A 71 12.53 -20.88 16.32
C GLY A 71 12.64 -19.47 15.74
N LEU A 72 13.81 -19.10 15.19
CA LEU A 72 13.97 -17.80 14.53
C LEU A 72 13.41 -17.88 13.09
N LEU A 73 12.86 -16.75 12.63
CA LEU A 73 12.61 -16.55 11.21
C LEU A 73 13.91 -16.13 10.53
N VAL A 74 14.27 -16.83 9.46
CA VAL A 74 15.56 -16.67 8.80
C VAL A 74 15.39 -16.13 7.37
N ASN A 75 16.22 -15.16 6.99
CA ASN A 75 16.49 -14.79 5.61
C ASN A 75 17.89 -15.25 5.24
N ALA A 76 18.00 -16.18 4.29
CA ALA A 76 19.26 -16.61 3.72
C ALA A 76 19.49 -15.86 2.40
N VAL A 77 20.55 -15.05 2.35
CA VAL A 77 20.85 -14.21 1.17
C VAL A 77 21.16 -15.12 -0.02
N ASP A 78 20.55 -14.81 -1.17
CA ASP A 78 20.65 -15.54 -2.45
C ASP A 78 20.21 -17.02 -2.40
N ARG A 79 19.47 -17.41 -1.34
CA ARG A 79 18.92 -18.77 -1.14
C ARG A 79 17.43 -18.70 -0.78
N PRO A 80 16.55 -18.31 -1.72
CA PRO A 80 15.14 -18.05 -1.44
C PRO A 80 14.37 -19.26 -0.87
N GLU A 81 14.74 -20.48 -1.25
CA GLU A 81 14.15 -21.73 -0.77
C GLU A 81 14.38 -21.99 0.73
N HIS A 82 15.39 -21.35 1.31
CA HIS A 82 15.71 -21.44 2.73
C HIS A 82 15.19 -20.26 3.55
N CYS A 83 14.50 -19.30 2.91
CA CYS A 83 14.00 -18.09 3.55
C CYS A 83 12.60 -18.31 4.15
N ASP A 84 12.40 -17.89 5.41
CA ASP A 84 11.07 -17.74 6.02
C ASP A 84 10.47 -16.37 5.70
N PHE A 85 11.30 -15.38 5.40
CA PHE A 85 10.91 -14.05 4.93
C PHE A 85 11.91 -13.50 3.91
N THR A 86 11.47 -12.54 3.11
CA THR A 86 12.32 -11.84 2.15
C THR A 86 12.40 -10.35 2.49
N THR A 87 13.52 -9.72 2.14
CA THR A 87 13.68 -8.26 2.24
C THR A 87 13.27 -7.61 0.92
N PRO A 88 12.21 -6.80 0.87
CA PRO A 88 11.72 -6.19 -0.36
C PRO A 88 12.59 -5.03 -0.83
N ALA A 89 12.43 -4.60 -2.09
CA ALA A 89 12.86 -3.28 -2.51
C ALA A 89 11.96 -2.22 -1.87
N ILE A 90 12.54 -1.13 -1.35
CA ILE A 90 11.82 -0.14 -0.53
C ILE A 90 11.88 1.23 -1.18
N ILE A 91 10.73 1.91 -1.21
CA ILE A 91 10.62 3.34 -1.45
C ILE A 91 10.27 3.99 -0.12
N ASP A 92 11.12 4.91 0.31
CA ASP A 92 11.00 5.59 1.60
C ASP A 92 10.57 7.05 1.38
N ARG A 93 9.39 7.36 1.90
CA ARG A 93 8.80 8.70 2.01
C ARG A 93 8.27 8.85 3.45
N ALA A 94 9.12 8.54 4.43
CA ALA A 94 8.74 8.46 5.84
C ALA A 94 7.69 9.51 6.24
N PRO A 95 6.60 9.12 6.93
CA PRO A 95 6.30 7.77 7.45
C PRO A 95 5.68 6.80 6.43
N VAL A 96 5.53 7.17 5.17
CA VAL A 96 5.00 6.31 4.10
C VAL A 96 6.12 5.43 3.57
N LEU A 97 5.91 4.11 3.61
CA LEU A 97 6.82 3.11 3.04
C LEU A 97 6.08 2.28 2.00
N ILE A 98 6.72 2.05 0.85
CA ILE A 98 6.22 1.13 -0.18
C ILE A 98 7.25 0.02 -0.34
N ALA A 99 6.80 -1.22 -0.20
CA ALA A 99 7.62 -2.41 -0.30
C ALA A 99 7.23 -3.24 -1.52
N ILE A 100 8.22 -3.67 -2.31
CA ILE A 100 8.01 -4.42 -3.54
C ILE A 100 8.72 -5.76 -3.40
N GLY A 101 7.94 -6.83 -3.34
CA GLY A 101 8.43 -8.21 -3.30
C GLY A 101 8.09 -8.95 -4.58
N THR A 102 8.99 -9.80 -5.03
CA THR A 102 8.83 -10.67 -6.21
C THR A 102 8.85 -12.16 -5.84
N GLY A 103 8.65 -12.49 -4.56
CA GLY A 103 8.70 -13.86 -4.07
C GLY A 103 10.10 -14.52 -4.19
N GLY A 104 11.17 -13.73 -4.27
CA GLY A 104 12.52 -14.23 -4.50
C GLY A 104 12.87 -14.50 -5.97
N VAL A 105 11.89 -14.40 -6.88
CA VAL A 105 12.08 -14.77 -8.30
C VAL A 105 12.97 -13.79 -9.07
N SER A 106 12.89 -12.47 -8.80
CA SER A 106 13.66 -11.48 -9.56
C SER A 106 13.94 -10.20 -8.77
N ALA A 107 15.14 -10.06 -8.26
CA ALA A 107 15.63 -8.84 -7.66
C ALA A 107 15.69 -7.68 -8.67
N GLY A 108 16.05 -7.95 -9.92
CA GLY A 108 16.10 -6.96 -11.01
C GLY A 108 14.72 -6.36 -11.33
N LEU A 109 13.65 -7.20 -11.33
CA LEU A 109 12.29 -6.71 -11.52
C LEU A 109 11.85 -5.82 -10.35
N ALA A 110 12.14 -6.23 -9.11
CA ALA A 110 11.84 -5.41 -7.93
C ALA A 110 12.56 -4.06 -7.98
N ALA A 111 13.84 -4.05 -8.38
CA ALA A 111 14.64 -2.83 -8.54
C ALA A 111 14.07 -1.92 -9.64
N ALA A 112 13.69 -2.47 -10.79
CA ALA A 112 13.10 -1.71 -11.91
C ALA A 112 11.76 -1.08 -11.52
N LEU A 113 10.89 -1.83 -10.83
CA LEU A 113 9.62 -1.31 -10.33
C LEU A 113 9.85 -0.20 -9.30
N ARG A 114 10.79 -0.42 -8.35
CA ARG A 114 11.17 0.61 -7.39
C ARG A 114 11.59 1.90 -8.09
N GLN A 115 12.48 1.81 -9.09
CA GLN A 115 12.99 2.98 -9.81
C GLN A 115 11.86 3.76 -10.51
N ARG A 116 10.90 3.06 -11.13
CA ARG A 116 9.75 3.71 -11.78
C ARG A 116 8.81 4.37 -10.78
N LEU A 117 8.49 3.69 -9.69
CA LEU A 117 7.62 4.25 -8.65
C LEU A 117 8.30 5.39 -7.90
N GLU A 118 9.63 5.34 -7.69
CA GLU A 118 10.42 6.43 -7.09
C GLU A 118 10.23 7.76 -7.83
N ALA A 119 10.18 7.69 -9.17
CA ALA A 119 9.99 8.87 -10.02
C ALA A 119 8.54 9.41 -10.00
N LEU A 120 7.56 8.57 -9.67
CA LEU A 120 6.14 8.95 -9.63
C LEU A 120 5.72 9.54 -8.27
N LEU A 121 6.42 9.17 -7.20
CA LEU A 121 6.03 9.53 -5.83
C LEU A 121 6.74 10.82 -5.39
N PRO A 122 6.00 11.90 -5.09
CA PRO A 122 6.59 13.15 -4.63
C PRO A 122 7.38 12.97 -3.33
N ALA A 123 8.43 13.77 -3.16
CA ALA A 123 9.18 13.82 -1.91
C ALA A 123 8.31 14.27 -0.71
N GLY A 124 7.29 15.09 -0.97
CA GLY A 124 6.36 15.60 0.04
C GLY A 124 5.30 14.62 0.54
N LEU A 125 5.26 13.38 0.02
CA LEU A 125 4.23 12.40 0.40
C LEU A 125 4.21 12.07 1.90
N GLY A 126 5.38 11.99 2.54
CA GLY A 126 5.49 11.79 3.98
C GLY A 126 4.91 12.96 4.77
N LEU A 127 5.22 14.18 4.36
CA LEU A 127 4.69 15.40 4.99
C LEU A 127 3.15 15.46 4.90
N LEU A 128 2.57 15.05 3.77
CA LEU A 128 1.11 14.92 3.65
C LEU A 128 0.55 13.95 4.70
N ALA A 129 1.18 12.79 4.90
CA ALA A 129 0.74 11.82 5.90
C ALA A 129 0.81 12.40 7.33
N GLU A 130 1.87 13.13 7.67
CA GLU A 130 2.03 13.80 8.97
C GLU A 130 0.97 14.88 9.18
N ARG A 131 0.72 15.73 8.17
CA ARG A 131 -0.32 16.76 8.21
C ARG A 131 -1.72 16.16 8.39
N LEU A 132 -2.02 15.07 7.69
CA LEU A 132 -3.28 14.33 7.87
C LEU A 132 -3.41 13.75 9.29
N GLN A 133 -2.31 13.26 9.87
CA GLN A 133 -2.29 12.80 11.26
C GLN A 133 -2.57 13.95 12.23
N ALA A 134 -1.90 15.07 12.06
CA ALA A 134 -2.10 16.27 12.88
C ALA A 134 -3.53 16.83 12.75
N ALA A 135 -4.12 16.78 11.55
CA ALA A 135 -5.46 17.26 11.28
C ALA A 135 -6.59 16.37 11.82
N ARG A 136 -6.30 15.17 12.35
CA ARG A 136 -7.33 14.22 12.84
C ARG A 136 -8.37 14.82 13.80
N PRO A 137 -8.01 15.68 14.79
CA PRO A 137 -9.01 16.31 15.66
C PRO A 137 -9.95 17.24 14.89
N GLY A 138 -9.44 18.05 13.96
CA GLY A 138 -10.22 18.91 13.08
C GLY A 138 -11.17 18.13 12.18
N LEU A 139 -10.65 17.06 11.57
CA LEU A 139 -11.44 16.15 10.73
C LEU A 139 -12.60 15.51 11.50
N ARG A 140 -12.40 15.09 12.75
CA ARG A 140 -13.47 14.52 13.59
C ARG A 140 -14.53 15.57 13.96
N ARG A 141 -14.16 16.82 14.15
CA ARG A 141 -15.12 17.90 14.40
C ARG A 141 -15.93 18.24 13.16
N ARG A 142 -15.26 18.34 11.99
CA ARG A 142 -15.93 18.69 10.73
C ARG A 142 -16.81 17.57 10.18
N TYR A 143 -16.35 16.31 10.33
CA TYR A 143 -17.04 15.10 9.87
C TYR A 143 -17.15 14.12 11.05
N PRO A 144 -18.16 14.28 11.92
CA PRO A 144 -18.35 13.42 13.09
C PRO A 144 -18.58 11.95 12.71
N ASP A 145 -19.35 11.72 11.64
CA ASP A 145 -19.57 10.37 11.10
C ASP A 145 -18.31 9.79 10.47
N GLY A 146 -18.00 8.56 10.80
CA GLY A 146 -16.78 7.89 10.33
C GLY A 146 -16.82 7.55 8.83
N GLY A 147 -18.01 7.25 8.29
CA GLY A 147 -18.21 6.97 6.87
C GLY A 147 -18.07 8.24 6.04
N GLU A 148 -18.74 9.33 6.47
CA GLU A 148 -18.63 10.63 5.84
C GLU A 148 -17.18 11.13 5.82
N ARG A 149 -16.45 11.00 6.93
CA ARG A 149 -15.05 11.38 7.01
C ARG A 149 -14.16 10.59 6.04
N ARG A 150 -14.36 9.27 5.91
CA ARG A 150 -13.63 8.46 4.92
C ARG A 150 -13.94 8.90 3.49
N ARG A 151 -15.21 9.14 3.18
CA ARG A 151 -15.64 9.64 1.87
C ARG A 151 -15.02 11.00 1.54
N ALA A 152 -15.05 11.95 2.49
CA ALA A 152 -14.47 13.27 2.32
C ALA A 152 -12.96 13.20 2.03
N LEU A 153 -12.22 12.43 2.83
CA LEU A 153 -10.79 12.21 2.63
C LEU A 153 -10.49 11.52 1.30
N GLY A 154 -11.23 10.46 0.97
CA GLY A 154 -11.02 9.73 -0.28
C GLY A 154 -11.22 10.62 -1.52
N ALA A 155 -12.22 11.48 -1.50
CA ALA A 155 -12.42 12.42 -2.59
C ALA A 155 -11.38 13.54 -2.64
N ALA A 156 -10.94 14.04 -1.49
CA ALA A 156 -9.87 15.02 -1.45
C ALA A 156 -8.53 14.47 -1.96
N MET A 157 -8.30 13.15 -1.82
CA MET A 157 -7.11 12.46 -2.33
C MET A 157 -7.25 11.91 -3.75
N ALA A 158 -8.36 12.15 -4.43
CA ALA A 158 -8.51 11.74 -5.83
C ALA A 158 -7.54 12.49 -6.75
N ALA A 159 -7.25 11.93 -7.91
CA ALA A 159 -6.36 12.55 -8.90
C ALA A 159 -6.82 13.97 -9.27
N GLY A 160 -5.96 14.96 -9.09
CA GLY A 160 -6.23 16.38 -9.32
C GLY A 160 -7.09 17.06 -8.25
N ALA A 161 -7.41 16.37 -7.15
CA ALA A 161 -8.11 16.95 -6.01
C ALA A 161 -7.14 17.64 -5.02
N PRO A 162 -7.64 18.47 -4.08
CA PRO A 162 -6.80 19.30 -3.21
C PRO A 162 -5.74 18.57 -2.40
N LEU A 163 -5.94 17.28 -2.12
CA LEU A 163 -5.00 16.45 -1.37
C LEU A 163 -4.48 15.27 -2.22
N ASP A 164 -4.43 15.42 -3.54
CA ASP A 164 -3.87 14.41 -4.43
C ASP A 164 -2.45 14.03 -3.96
N PRO A 165 -2.20 12.77 -3.52
CA PRO A 165 -0.92 12.35 -3.00
C PRO A 165 0.21 12.35 -4.03
N LEU A 166 -0.12 12.46 -5.33
CA LEU A 166 0.85 12.51 -6.42
C LEU A 166 1.11 13.93 -6.94
N ALA A 167 0.34 14.92 -6.52
CA ALA A 167 0.54 16.33 -6.94
C ALA A 167 1.72 17.00 -6.22
N GLY A 168 1.98 16.63 -4.96
CA GLY A 168 3.14 17.12 -4.18
C GLY A 168 2.93 18.45 -3.45
N ASP A 169 1.82 19.14 -3.65
CA ASP A 169 1.49 20.46 -3.10
C ASP A 169 0.24 20.47 -2.18
N ALA A 170 -0.14 19.31 -1.66
CA ALA A 170 -1.32 19.12 -0.84
C ALA A 170 -1.27 19.97 0.46
N ASP A 171 -2.30 20.82 0.66
CA ASP A 171 -2.48 21.64 1.85
C ASP A 171 -3.72 21.19 2.63
N VAL A 172 -3.48 20.41 3.69
CA VAL A 172 -4.53 19.80 4.52
C VAL A 172 -5.30 20.87 5.33
N GLU A 173 -4.62 21.91 5.80
CA GLU A 173 -5.23 22.98 6.61
C GLU A 173 -6.17 23.82 5.75
N ARG A 174 -5.72 24.23 4.57
CA ARG A 174 -6.53 24.93 3.60
C ARG A 174 -7.76 24.12 3.20
N TRP A 175 -7.58 22.86 2.83
CA TRP A 175 -8.70 21.98 2.48
C TRP A 175 -9.68 21.80 3.63
N LEU A 176 -9.19 21.70 4.87
CA LEU A 176 -10.04 21.51 6.04
C LEU A 176 -10.81 22.79 6.41
N SER A 177 -10.29 23.98 6.10
CA SER A 177 -10.95 25.26 6.31
C SER A 177 -11.87 25.68 5.16
N ASP A 178 -11.72 25.05 3.98
CA ASP A 178 -12.55 25.36 2.82
C ASP A 178 -13.97 24.78 3.01
N ASP A 179 -14.95 25.67 3.07
CA ASP A 179 -16.35 25.34 3.40
C ASP A 179 -17.19 24.98 2.16
N GLN A 180 -16.54 24.61 1.05
CA GLN A 180 -17.26 24.19 -0.14
C GLN A 180 -18.07 22.93 0.14
N ALA A 181 -19.39 23.08 0.22
CA ALA A 181 -20.31 21.97 0.28
C ALA A 181 -20.13 21.09 -0.98
N ARG A 182 -19.94 19.79 -0.77
CA ARG A 182 -19.89 18.85 -1.89
C ARG A 182 -21.24 18.80 -2.58
N GLU A 183 -21.28 19.25 -3.82
CA GLU A 183 -22.44 19.03 -4.67
C GLU A 183 -22.62 17.53 -4.94
N ALA A 184 -23.88 17.08 -4.99
CA ALA A 184 -24.20 15.74 -5.42
C ALA A 184 -23.87 15.61 -6.91
N GLY A 185 -22.92 14.76 -7.25
CA GLY A 185 -22.57 14.42 -8.63
C GLY A 185 -23.16 13.08 -9.04
N SER A 186 -23.64 12.96 -10.28
CA SER A 186 -24.02 11.67 -10.84
C SER A 186 -23.34 11.44 -12.20
N VAL A 187 -22.85 10.22 -12.41
CA VAL A 187 -22.27 9.77 -13.68
C VAL A 187 -22.92 8.47 -14.07
N ARG A 188 -23.36 8.37 -15.32
CA ARG A 188 -23.88 7.12 -15.88
C ARG A 188 -22.83 6.49 -16.79
N ILE A 189 -22.54 5.21 -16.56
CA ILE A 189 -21.65 4.38 -17.37
C ILE A 189 -22.49 3.31 -18.05
N VAL A 190 -22.50 3.34 -19.38
CA VAL A 190 -23.09 2.27 -20.19
C VAL A 190 -21.93 1.42 -20.73
N LEU A 191 -21.91 0.17 -20.31
CA LEU A 191 -20.86 -0.78 -20.67
C LEU A 191 -21.20 -1.47 -21.98
N THR A 192 -20.23 -1.57 -22.86
CA THR A 192 -20.31 -2.32 -24.13
C THR A 192 -19.53 -3.64 -24.07
N SER A 193 -18.80 -3.88 -22.99
CA SER A 193 -17.98 -5.07 -22.75
C SER A 193 -18.10 -5.51 -21.30
N VAL A 194 -17.89 -6.80 -21.07
CA VAL A 194 -17.78 -7.40 -19.73
C VAL A 194 -16.37 -7.37 -19.18
N ASP A 195 -15.37 -7.01 -20.01
CA ASP A 195 -13.97 -6.93 -19.64
C ASP A 195 -13.69 -5.59 -18.92
N PRO A 196 -13.17 -5.59 -17.68
CA PRO A 196 -12.80 -4.37 -16.97
C PRO A 196 -11.67 -3.58 -17.64
N ASP A 197 -10.87 -4.19 -18.52
CA ASP A 197 -9.78 -3.50 -19.21
C ASP A 197 -10.30 -2.73 -20.47
N ASP A 198 -11.54 -2.95 -20.90
CA ASP A 198 -12.22 -2.15 -21.92
C ASP A 198 -12.84 -0.85 -21.36
N LEU A 199 -12.77 -0.62 -20.07
CA LEU A 199 -13.19 0.65 -19.49
C LEU A 199 -12.31 1.79 -20.00
N THR A 200 -12.96 2.86 -20.49
CA THR A 200 -12.21 4.09 -20.75
C THR A 200 -11.59 4.63 -19.47
N LEU A 201 -10.48 5.36 -19.59
CA LEU A 201 -9.83 6.00 -18.43
C LEU A 201 -10.80 6.90 -17.64
N ARG A 202 -11.76 7.54 -18.32
CA ARG A 202 -12.79 8.36 -17.68
C ARG A 202 -13.74 7.49 -16.85
N GLN A 203 -14.22 6.38 -17.37
CA GLN A 203 -15.10 5.43 -16.67
C GLN A 203 -14.38 4.82 -15.46
N ALA A 204 -13.14 4.37 -15.66
CA ALA A 204 -12.32 3.82 -14.57
C ALA A 204 -12.09 4.84 -13.44
N ARG A 205 -11.79 6.10 -13.77
CA ARG A 205 -11.65 7.18 -12.79
C ARG A 205 -12.97 7.49 -12.08
N SER A 206 -14.10 7.48 -12.79
CA SER A 206 -15.41 7.69 -12.17
C SER A 206 -15.71 6.60 -11.15
N LEU A 207 -15.47 5.33 -11.48
CA LEU A 207 -15.62 4.21 -10.55
C LEU A 207 -14.66 4.33 -9.35
N ALA A 208 -13.38 4.60 -9.60
CA ALA A 208 -12.37 4.76 -8.55
C ALA A 208 -12.67 5.91 -7.57
N ASN A 209 -13.44 6.92 -8.00
CA ASN A 209 -13.82 8.08 -7.19
C ASN A 209 -15.26 8.02 -6.67
N ALA A 210 -16.04 6.98 -7.03
CA ALA A 210 -17.42 6.86 -6.63
C ALA A 210 -17.58 6.72 -5.11
N ASP A 211 -18.46 7.50 -4.51
CA ASP A 211 -18.92 7.31 -3.15
C ASP A 211 -19.98 6.20 -3.10
N ARG A 212 -20.73 6.09 -4.21
CA ARG A 212 -21.80 5.10 -4.38
C ARG A 212 -21.82 4.58 -5.82
N VAL A 213 -21.92 3.27 -5.96
CA VAL A 213 -22.09 2.59 -7.25
C VAL A 213 -23.48 1.92 -7.27
N LEU A 214 -24.34 2.43 -8.15
CA LEU A 214 -25.63 1.81 -8.44
C LEU A 214 -25.46 0.97 -9.71
N HIS A 215 -25.67 -0.33 -9.60
CA HIS A 215 -25.45 -1.21 -10.74
C HIS A 215 -26.73 -1.96 -11.12
N HIS A 216 -26.95 -2.11 -12.42
CA HIS A 216 -28.02 -2.95 -12.92
C HIS A 216 -27.64 -4.45 -12.84
N PRO A 217 -28.64 -5.35 -12.80
CA PRO A 217 -28.37 -6.78 -12.93
C PRO A 217 -27.58 -7.08 -14.21
N GLY A 218 -26.61 -8.00 -14.11
CA GLY A 218 -25.75 -8.37 -15.24
C GLY A 218 -24.44 -7.60 -15.36
N VAL A 219 -24.22 -6.54 -14.58
CA VAL A 219 -22.91 -5.86 -14.52
C VAL A 219 -21.89 -6.77 -13.84
N PRO A 220 -20.74 -7.09 -14.50
CA PRO A 220 -19.74 -8.00 -13.96
C PRO A 220 -19.11 -7.48 -12.66
N VAL A 221 -18.91 -8.38 -11.70
CA VAL A 221 -18.25 -8.05 -10.41
C VAL A 221 -16.86 -7.48 -10.62
N ALA A 222 -16.09 -7.97 -11.59
CA ALA A 222 -14.76 -7.47 -11.92
C ALA A 222 -14.74 -5.97 -12.30
N ILE A 223 -15.82 -5.47 -12.90
CA ILE A 223 -15.99 -4.03 -13.18
C ILE A 223 -16.36 -3.27 -11.91
N LEU A 224 -17.26 -3.83 -11.09
CA LEU A 224 -17.61 -3.23 -9.80
C LEU A 224 -16.42 -3.15 -8.85
N ASP A 225 -15.47 -4.08 -8.95
CA ASP A 225 -14.23 -4.10 -8.16
C ASP A 225 -13.23 -3.00 -8.54
N ARG A 226 -13.46 -2.27 -9.65
CA ARG A 226 -12.71 -1.05 -9.98
C ARG A 226 -13.16 0.15 -9.15
N ALA A 227 -14.30 0.06 -8.44
CA ALA A 227 -14.72 1.08 -7.50
C ALA A 227 -13.85 1.05 -6.23
N ARG A 228 -13.83 2.18 -5.52
CA ARG A 228 -13.17 2.25 -4.21
C ARG A 228 -13.67 1.16 -3.28
N ALA A 229 -12.78 0.63 -2.44
CA ALA A 229 -13.11 -0.45 -1.50
C ALA A 229 -14.21 -0.07 -0.49
N ASP A 230 -14.36 1.23 -0.19
CA ASP A 230 -15.36 1.79 0.73
C ASP A 230 -16.58 2.38 0.03
N ALA A 231 -16.68 2.29 -1.31
CA ALA A 231 -17.86 2.71 -2.04
C ALA A 231 -19.07 1.83 -1.69
N VAL A 232 -20.22 2.48 -1.45
CA VAL A 232 -21.48 1.75 -1.25
C VAL A 232 -21.90 1.14 -2.59
N ARG A 233 -22.01 -0.19 -2.68
CA ARG A 233 -22.50 -0.89 -3.87
C ARG A 233 -23.94 -1.35 -3.64
N GLN A 234 -24.82 -0.95 -4.55
CA GLN A 234 -26.25 -1.24 -4.45
C GLN A 234 -26.83 -1.54 -5.84
N VAL A 235 -27.75 -2.49 -5.88
CA VAL A 235 -28.53 -2.73 -7.10
C VAL A 235 -29.42 -1.52 -7.35
N TRP A 236 -29.41 -1.04 -8.59
CA TRP A 236 -30.25 0.07 -8.99
C TRP A 236 -31.74 -0.22 -8.81
N ALA A 237 -32.47 0.73 -8.26
CA ALA A 237 -33.93 0.67 -8.13
C ALA A 237 -34.54 2.07 -8.40
N PRO A 238 -35.76 2.14 -8.93
CA PRO A 238 -36.46 3.42 -9.12
C PRO A 238 -36.68 4.13 -7.79
N GLY A 239 -36.53 5.46 -7.80
CA GLY A 239 -36.84 6.31 -6.62
C GLY A 239 -35.72 6.40 -5.57
N LEU A 240 -34.50 5.93 -5.86
CA LEU A 240 -33.35 6.17 -5.00
C LEU A 240 -33.02 7.65 -4.95
N SER A 241 -32.98 8.23 -3.74
CA SER A 241 -32.51 9.59 -3.51
C SER A 241 -30.98 9.61 -3.47
N PHE A 242 -30.37 10.65 -4.04
CA PHE A 242 -28.94 10.83 -4.04
C PHE A 242 -28.52 11.69 -2.84
N GLU A 243 -27.75 11.13 -1.94
CA GLU A 243 -27.06 11.86 -0.89
C GLU A 243 -25.85 12.63 -1.49
N PRO A 244 -25.28 13.64 -0.80
CA PRO A 244 -24.07 14.30 -1.22
C PRO A 244 -22.94 13.33 -1.57
N GLY A 245 -22.18 13.64 -2.63
CA GLY A 245 -21.09 12.82 -3.15
C GLY A 245 -21.30 12.30 -4.56
N LEU A 246 -20.32 11.58 -5.10
CA LEU A 246 -20.37 11.04 -6.47
C LEU A 246 -21.11 9.71 -6.50
N THR A 247 -22.24 9.68 -7.19
CA THR A 247 -22.98 8.45 -7.52
C THR A 247 -22.66 8.02 -8.94
N VAL A 248 -22.20 6.79 -9.13
CA VAL A 248 -21.94 6.21 -10.44
C VAL A 248 -22.99 5.12 -10.71
N GLU A 249 -23.83 5.33 -11.72
CA GLU A 249 -24.76 4.31 -12.22
C GLU A 249 -24.07 3.50 -13.30
N VAL A 250 -24.11 2.16 -13.21
CA VAL A 250 -23.48 1.26 -14.17
C VAL A 250 -24.52 0.31 -14.75
N THR A 251 -24.62 0.27 -16.07
CA THR A 251 -25.53 -0.61 -16.81
C THR A 251 -24.81 -1.25 -17.98
N MET A 252 -25.28 -2.41 -18.44
CA MET A 252 -24.91 -2.97 -19.75
C MET A 252 -25.71 -2.28 -20.85
N ALA A 253 -25.12 -2.18 -22.06
CA ALA A 253 -25.77 -1.65 -23.25
C ALA A 253 -26.96 -2.50 -23.69
#